data_1b49570ecd9335ee0cf32ed134bf1392
#
_entry.id   1b49570ecd9335ee0cf32ed134bf1392
#
_cell.length_a   1.000
_cell.length_b   1.000
_cell.length_c   1.000
_cell.angle_alpha   90.00
_cell.angle_beta   90.00
_cell.angle_gamma   90.00
#
_symmetry.space_group_name_H-M   'P 1'
#
loop_
_entity.id
_entity.type
_entity.pdbx_description
1 polymer ?
#
loop_
_entity_poly.entity_id
_entity_poly.type
_entity_poly.pdbx_seq_one_letter_code
_entity_poly.pdbx_strand_id
1 'polypeptide(L)'
;MKIRHLLFLLLFLLPVPAWAQTHGLSVGYGFGVLNPHQEFGKVQDDRSYNFLYLSYLQEKSLFEKAFLVIEPFISYVHQPEDGLDLGFNLLFRYYLKVSDQSRLFGNLGIGAVYTSIDFKEQGSHFLFSPQVGIGFRCGRFFIENRLRHYSNAHLAEPNKAVNANLILVGIFF
;
A
#
# COMPACT_ATOMS: atom_id res chain seq x y z
N MET A 1 9.04 1.56 27.85
CA MET A 1 8.94 1.06 26.46
C MET A 1 9.17 -0.45 26.51
N LYS A 2 8.14 -1.25 26.28
CA LYS A 2 8.20 -2.71 26.53
C LYS A 2 8.98 -3.40 25.40
N ILE A 3 9.91 -4.28 25.74
CA ILE A 3 10.81 -5.09 24.89
C ILE A 3 10.12 -5.75 23.68
N ARG A 4 8.80 -5.97 23.74
CA ARG A 4 8.00 -6.56 22.67
C ARG A 4 7.98 -5.73 21.36
N HIS A 5 8.17 -4.41 21.43
CA HIS A 5 8.18 -3.52 20.26
C HIS A 5 9.54 -3.49 19.56
N LEU A 6 10.62 -3.78 20.31
CA LEU A 6 11.98 -3.85 19.76
C LEU A 6 12.19 -5.12 18.91
N LEU A 7 11.54 -6.23 19.28
CA LEU A 7 11.58 -7.49 18.52
C LEU A 7 10.90 -7.38 17.15
N PHE A 8 9.86 -6.57 17.04
CA PHE A 8 9.17 -6.33 15.75
C PHE A 8 10.03 -5.52 14.78
N LEU A 9 10.82 -4.57 15.30
CA LEU A 9 11.75 -3.76 14.48
C LEU A 9 12.95 -4.58 13.98
N LEU A 10 13.43 -5.54 14.76
CA LEU A 10 14.58 -6.39 14.44
C LEU A 10 14.27 -7.41 13.33
N LEU A 11 13.02 -7.84 13.15
CA LEU A 11 12.61 -8.74 12.07
C LEU A 11 12.76 -8.13 10.68
N PHE A 12 12.75 -6.80 10.56
CA PHE A 12 12.96 -6.07 9.30
C PHE A 12 14.42 -5.89 8.90
N LEU A 13 15.36 -6.23 9.80
CA LEU A 13 16.81 -6.08 9.58
C LEU A 13 17.52 -7.38 9.20
N LEU A 14 16.78 -8.48 9.00
CA LEU A 14 17.41 -9.73 8.56
C LEU A 14 17.99 -9.53 7.15
N PRO A 15 19.29 -9.83 6.95
CA PRO A 15 19.89 -9.76 5.62
C PRO A 15 19.23 -10.79 4.72
N VAL A 16 18.42 -10.33 3.78
CA VAL A 16 17.86 -11.18 2.73
C VAL A 16 19.00 -11.52 1.79
N PRO A 17 19.22 -12.81 1.44
CA PRO A 17 20.31 -13.19 0.54
C PRO A 17 20.27 -12.38 -0.75
N ALA A 18 21.46 -12.07 -1.28
CA ALA A 18 21.71 -11.20 -2.44
C ALA A 18 21.24 -11.85 -3.76
N TRP A 19 19.92 -11.94 -3.93
CA TRP A 19 19.30 -12.17 -5.23
C TRP A 19 19.13 -10.78 -5.85
N ALA A 20 19.13 -10.67 -7.16
CA ALA A 20 19.01 -9.37 -7.84
C ALA A 20 17.84 -8.57 -7.26
N GLN A 21 18.14 -7.67 -6.34
CA GLN A 21 17.18 -6.86 -5.61
C GLN A 21 17.29 -5.43 -6.12
N THR A 22 16.14 -4.81 -6.34
CA THR A 22 16.06 -3.40 -6.67
C THR A 22 15.32 -2.71 -5.54
N HIS A 23 15.89 -1.62 -5.06
CA HIS A 23 15.31 -0.82 -3.99
C HIS A 23 14.67 0.45 -4.55
N GLY A 24 13.66 0.97 -3.89
CA GLY A 24 12.99 2.18 -4.33
C GLY A 24 12.30 2.92 -3.20
N LEU A 25 11.94 4.15 -3.49
CA LEU A 25 11.10 4.99 -2.65
C LEU A 25 9.92 5.48 -3.46
N SER A 26 8.76 5.60 -2.83
CA SER A 26 7.60 6.23 -3.45
C SER A 26 6.88 7.16 -2.50
N VAL A 27 6.28 8.18 -3.08
CA VAL A 27 5.31 9.05 -2.41
C VAL A 27 4.01 9.00 -3.18
N GLY A 28 2.90 9.24 -2.50
CA GLY A 28 1.60 9.20 -3.15
C GLY A 28 0.52 9.94 -2.39
N TYR A 29 -0.61 10.04 -3.06
CA TYR A 29 -1.83 10.58 -2.50
C TYR A 29 -2.98 9.59 -2.72
N GLY A 30 -3.68 9.30 -1.63
CA GLY A 30 -4.82 8.39 -1.64
C GLY A 30 -6.12 9.11 -1.28
N PHE A 31 -7.23 8.60 -1.81
CA PHE A 31 -8.57 9.13 -1.56
C PHE A 31 -9.62 8.02 -1.68
N GLY A 32 -10.76 8.20 -0.99
CA GLY A 32 -11.86 7.25 -0.99
C GLY A 32 -12.49 7.08 -2.37
N VAL A 33 -12.79 5.83 -2.77
CA VAL A 33 -13.46 5.51 -4.04
C VAL A 33 -14.33 4.26 -3.89
N LEU A 34 -15.35 4.15 -4.74
CA LEU A 34 -16.17 2.93 -4.85
C LEU A 34 -16.73 2.46 -3.50
N ASN A 35 -16.94 3.37 -2.56
CA ASN A 35 -17.58 3.06 -1.30
C ASN A 35 -19.10 3.06 -1.53
N PRO A 36 -19.83 2.04 -1.04
CA PRO A 36 -21.25 1.89 -1.32
C PRO A 36 -22.05 3.15 -0.92
N HIS A 37 -22.86 3.65 -1.85
CA HIS A 37 -23.72 4.83 -1.68
C HIS A 37 -22.98 6.15 -1.37
N GLN A 38 -21.68 6.24 -1.68
CA GLN A 38 -20.88 7.43 -1.44
C GLN A 38 -20.34 8.04 -2.74
N GLU A 39 -20.14 9.34 -2.73
CA GLU A 39 -19.51 10.08 -3.80
C GLU A 39 -17.98 9.80 -3.86
N PHE A 40 -17.38 10.20 -4.94
CA PHE A 40 -15.94 10.15 -5.13
C PHE A 40 -15.20 10.96 -4.04
N GLY A 41 -14.16 10.39 -3.47
CA GLY A 41 -13.39 10.99 -2.38
C GLY A 41 -13.97 10.74 -0.98
N LYS A 42 -15.08 10.00 -0.85
CA LYS A 42 -15.79 9.84 0.42
C LYS A 42 -15.85 8.39 0.88
N VAL A 43 -16.00 8.21 2.18
CA VAL A 43 -16.33 6.97 2.89
C VAL A 43 -17.69 7.12 3.54
N GLN A 44 -18.15 6.15 4.31
CA GLN A 44 -19.49 6.18 4.94
C GLN A 44 -19.77 7.50 5.69
N ASP A 45 -21.03 7.80 5.84
CA ASP A 45 -21.54 9.05 6.44
C ASP A 45 -21.06 10.31 5.72
N ASP A 46 -20.79 10.21 4.40
CA ASP A 46 -20.38 11.30 3.52
C ASP A 46 -19.07 11.99 3.93
N ARG A 47 -18.26 11.31 4.76
CA ARG A 47 -16.96 11.82 5.20
C ARG A 47 -15.92 11.71 4.08
N SER A 48 -15.17 12.76 3.87
CA SER A 48 -14.00 12.72 2.98
C SER A 48 -12.94 11.77 3.54
N TYR A 49 -12.23 11.08 2.67
CA TYR A 49 -11.10 10.23 3.04
C TYR A 49 -9.92 10.54 2.13
N ASN A 50 -8.86 11.05 2.69
CA ASN A 50 -7.63 11.31 1.96
C ASN A 50 -6.39 11.17 2.85
N PHE A 51 -5.27 10.80 2.23
CA PHE A 51 -4.01 10.58 2.92
C PHE A 51 -2.80 10.79 2.01
N LEU A 52 -1.71 11.21 2.61
CA LEU A 52 -0.38 11.18 2.01
C LEU A 52 0.29 9.85 2.33
N TYR A 53 1.03 9.31 1.39
CA TYR A 53 1.64 7.98 1.48
C TYR A 53 3.13 8.07 1.18
N LEU A 54 3.93 7.40 1.98
CA LEU A 54 5.37 7.22 1.78
C LEU A 54 5.69 5.74 1.94
N SER A 55 6.41 5.16 0.99
CA SER A 55 6.85 3.78 1.10
C SER A 55 8.28 3.55 0.60
N TYR A 56 8.88 2.51 1.15
CA TYR A 56 10.09 1.90 0.64
C TYR A 56 9.73 0.61 -0.07
N LEU A 57 10.32 0.38 -1.25
CA LEU A 57 10.07 -0.79 -2.06
C LEU A 57 11.32 -1.65 -2.14
N GLN A 58 11.13 -2.96 -1.99
CA GLN A 58 12.13 -3.96 -2.27
C GLN A 58 11.56 -4.92 -3.30
N GLU A 59 12.06 -4.87 -4.55
CA GLU A 59 11.70 -5.82 -5.60
C GLU A 59 12.67 -6.99 -5.59
N LYS A 60 12.14 -8.20 -5.50
CA LYS A 60 12.87 -9.46 -5.58
C LYS A 60 12.38 -10.22 -6.80
N SER A 61 13.29 -10.54 -7.73
CA SER A 61 12.96 -11.34 -8.91
C SER A 61 12.46 -12.73 -8.52
N LEU A 62 11.31 -13.12 -9.07
CA LEU A 62 10.79 -14.49 -9.01
C LEU A 62 11.05 -15.22 -10.32
N PHE A 63 10.76 -14.56 -11.44
CA PHE A 63 10.98 -15.03 -12.81
C PHE A 63 11.42 -13.82 -13.66
N GLU A 64 11.70 -14.02 -14.95
CA GLU A 64 12.21 -13.01 -15.88
C GLU A 64 11.43 -11.66 -15.84
N LYS A 65 10.10 -11.73 -15.71
CA LYS A 65 9.21 -10.54 -15.76
C LYS A 65 8.38 -10.38 -14.50
N ALA A 66 8.52 -11.27 -13.54
CA ALA A 66 7.71 -11.33 -12.34
C ALA A 66 8.56 -11.10 -11.08
N PHE A 67 8.05 -10.27 -10.20
CA PHE A 67 8.73 -9.82 -8.99
C PHE A 67 7.81 -9.93 -7.78
N LEU A 68 8.39 -10.27 -6.64
CA LEU A 68 7.79 -10.02 -5.33
C LEU A 68 8.22 -8.64 -4.86
N VAL A 69 7.27 -7.78 -4.54
CA VAL A 69 7.52 -6.46 -3.95
C VAL A 69 7.14 -6.53 -2.48
N ILE A 70 8.10 -6.20 -1.62
CA ILE A 70 7.91 -6.00 -0.18
C ILE A 70 7.91 -4.48 0.02
N GLU A 71 6.84 -3.95 0.58
CA GLU A 71 6.63 -2.50 0.66
C GLU A 71 6.15 -2.10 2.05
N PRO A 72 7.05 -1.86 3.02
CA PRO A 72 6.70 -1.11 4.24
C PRO A 72 6.33 0.33 3.90
N PHE A 73 5.31 0.85 4.61
CA PHE A 73 4.81 2.19 4.37
C PHE A 73 4.35 2.89 5.64
N ILE A 74 4.27 4.20 5.53
CA ILE A 74 3.58 5.09 6.46
C ILE A 74 2.65 6.00 5.66
N SER A 75 1.46 6.27 6.20
CA SER A 75 0.56 7.27 5.63
C SER A 75 0.15 8.27 6.70
N TYR A 76 0.10 9.54 6.32
CA TYR A 76 -0.57 10.57 7.10
C TYR A 76 -1.98 10.76 6.54
N VAL A 77 -2.97 10.40 7.33
CA VAL A 77 -4.38 10.61 6.99
C VAL A 77 -4.77 12.00 7.46
N HIS A 78 -5.33 12.79 6.56
CA HIS A 78 -5.79 14.14 6.86
C HIS A 78 -7.30 14.18 7.11
N GLN A 79 -8.04 13.32 6.45
CA GLN A 79 -9.49 13.19 6.61
C GLN A 79 -9.87 11.69 6.66
N PRO A 80 -10.85 11.28 7.47
CA PRO A 80 -11.86 12.08 8.19
C PRO A 80 -11.34 12.76 9.46
N GLU A 81 -10.18 12.38 9.95
CA GLU A 81 -9.47 12.96 11.09
C GLU A 81 -7.97 12.79 10.90
N ASP A 82 -7.18 13.63 11.54
CA ASP A 82 -5.74 13.53 11.49
C ASP A 82 -5.24 12.25 12.18
N GLY A 83 -4.47 11.45 11.43
CA GLY A 83 -3.97 10.17 11.94
C GLY A 83 -2.84 9.59 11.11
N LEU A 84 -2.35 8.44 11.56
CA LEU A 84 -1.26 7.71 10.92
C LEU A 84 -1.68 6.27 10.65
N ASP A 85 -1.35 5.80 9.45
CA ASP A 85 -1.34 4.39 9.10
C ASP A 85 0.09 3.89 9.01
N LEU A 86 0.35 2.73 9.57
CA LEU A 86 1.60 2.00 9.43
C LEU A 86 1.31 0.62 8.89
N GLY A 87 2.11 0.16 7.94
CA GLY A 87 1.87 -1.17 7.42
C GLY A 87 2.94 -1.68 6.47
N PHE A 88 2.66 -2.83 5.93
CA PHE A 88 3.47 -3.38 4.84
C PHE A 88 2.57 -4.10 3.83
N ASN A 89 3.01 -4.11 2.57
CA ASN A 89 2.37 -4.79 1.47
C ASN A 89 3.29 -5.88 0.92
N LEU A 90 2.68 -6.98 0.49
CA LEU A 90 3.31 -8.01 -0.33
C LEU A 90 2.58 -8.02 -1.67
N LEU A 91 3.30 -7.65 -2.75
CA LEU A 91 2.71 -7.54 -4.08
C LEU A 91 3.43 -8.46 -5.04
N PHE A 92 2.68 -9.17 -5.86
CA PHE A 92 3.15 -9.76 -7.08
C PHE A 92 3.12 -8.70 -8.17
N ARG A 93 4.26 -8.40 -8.80
CA ARG A 93 4.40 -7.43 -9.89
C ARG A 93 4.82 -8.13 -11.17
N TYR A 94 4.12 -7.84 -12.27
CA TYR A 94 4.47 -8.36 -13.58
C TYR A 94 4.75 -7.22 -14.55
N TYR A 95 5.92 -7.28 -15.22
CA TYR A 95 6.35 -6.26 -16.19
C TYR A 95 6.13 -6.68 -17.62
N LEU A 96 5.59 -5.77 -18.42
CA LEU A 96 5.49 -5.85 -19.86
C LEU A 96 6.45 -4.83 -20.49
N LYS A 97 7.39 -5.28 -21.31
CA LYS A 97 8.34 -4.39 -22.02
C LYS A 97 7.57 -3.57 -23.06
N VAL A 98 7.73 -2.25 -23.02
CA VAL A 98 7.21 -1.30 -24.01
C VAL A 98 8.35 -0.83 -24.90
N SER A 99 9.51 -0.51 -24.31
CA SER A 99 10.75 -0.17 -25.01
C SER A 99 11.95 -0.63 -24.17
N ASP A 100 13.17 -0.33 -24.60
CA ASP A 100 14.38 -0.71 -23.84
C ASP A 100 14.43 -0.03 -22.46
N GLN A 101 13.87 1.16 -22.33
CA GLN A 101 13.85 1.92 -21.07
C GLN A 101 12.49 1.95 -20.38
N SER A 102 11.42 1.49 -21.06
CA SER A 102 10.05 1.66 -20.57
C SER A 102 9.33 0.34 -20.42
N ARG A 103 8.61 0.20 -19.32
CA ARG A 103 7.82 -1.00 -18.98
C ARG A 103 6.47 -0.58 -18.40
N LEU A 104 5.43 -1.25 -18.85
CA LEU A 104 4.14 -1.27 -18.17
C LEU A 104 4.20 -2.34 -17.10
N PHE A 105 3.53 -2.16 -15.96
CA PHE A 105 3.43 -3.22 -14.95
C PHE A 105 2.05 -3.28 -14.32
N GLY A 106 1.68 -4.49 -13.87
CA GLY A 106 0.53 -4.72 -13.03
C GLY A 106 0.97 -5.26 -11.66
N ASN A 107 0.23 -4.88 -10.62
CA ASN A 107 0.40 -5.37 -9.27
C ASN A 107 -0.87 -6.05 -8.77
N LEU A 108 -0.70 -7.12 -8.02
CA LEU A 108 -1.76 -7.75 -7.24
C LEU A 108 -1.16 -8.16 -5.90
N GLY A 109 -1.85 -7.90 -4.81
CA GLY A 109 -1.33 -8.32 -3.51
C GLY A 109 -2.21 -7.98 -2.33
N ILE A 110 -1.61 -8.12 -1.15
CA ILE A 110 -2.27 -7.89 0.13
C ILE A 110 -1.36 -7.08 1.04
N GLY A 111 -1.95 -6.25 1.88
CA GLY A 111 -1.27 -5.54 2.94
C GLY A 111 -1.85 -5.83 4.31
N ALA A 112 -1.05 -5.56 5.33
CA ALA A 112 -1.47 -5.44 6.72
C ALA A 112 -1.24 -4.00 7.16
N VAL A 113 -2.24 -3.40 7.79
CA VAL A 113 -2.27 -1.98 8.15
C VAL A 113 -2.70 -1.85 9.60
N TYR A 114 -1.96 -1.07 10.35
CA TYR A 114 -2.43 -0.51 11.61
C TYR A 114 -2.78 0.96 11.38
N THR A 115 -4.01 1.34 11.68
CA THR A 115 -4.49 2.72 11.59
C THR A 115 -4.69 3.31 12.97
N SER A 116 -4.32 4.58 13.15
CA SER A 116 -4.64 5.31 14.37
C SER A 116 -6.01 5.98 14.32
N ILE A 117 -6.63 6.02 13.12
CA ILE A 117 -7.94 6.62 12.94
C ILE A 117 -9.06 5.67 13.38
N ASP A 118 -10.13 6.28 13.89
CA ASP A 118 -11.35 5.58 14.27
C ASP A 118 -12.31 5.50 13.07
N PHE A 119 -12.07 4.52 12.20
CA PHE A 119 -13.01 4.25 11.12
C PHE A 119 -14.30 3.68 11.69
N LYS A 120 -15.41 4.42 11.57
CA LYS A 120 -16.75 3.93 11.97
C LYS A 120 -17.18 2.68 11.21
N GLU A 121 -16.57 2.42 10.07
CA GLU A 121 -16.77 1.25 9.22
C GLU A 121 -16.07 0.01 9.73
N GLN A 122 -15.07 0.18 10.60
CA GLN A 122 -14.19 -0.89 11.06
C GLN A 122 -14.16 -0.94 12.59
N GLY A 123 -14.47 -2.08 13.16
CA GLY A 123 -14.38 -2.29 14.61
C GLY A 123 -12.96 -2.59 15.11
N SER A 124 -11.94 -2.32 14.30
CA SER A 124 -10.53 -2.63 14.59
C SER A 124 -9.59 -1.61 13.98
N HIS A 125 -8.52 -1.30 14.67
CA HIS A 125 -7.38 -0.54 14.14
C HIS A 125 -6.44 -1.39 13.27
N PHE A 126 -6.57 -2.72 13.29
CA PHE A 126 -5.80 -3.63 12.46
C PHE A 126 -6.63 -4.08 11.27
N LEU A 127 -6.16 -3.77 10.06
CA LEU A 127 -6.86 -3.99 8.82
C LEU A 127 -6.01 -4.80 7.84
N PHE A 128 -6.68 -5.58 6.99
CA PHE A 128 -6.09 -6.17 5.80
C PHE A 128 -6.42 -5.32 4.58
N SER A 129 -5.49 -5.27 3.63
CA SER A 129 -5.63 -4.44 2.44
C SER A 129 -5.28 -5.22 1.17
N PRO A 130 -6.20 -6.06 0.65
CA PRO A 130 -6.06 -6.54 -0.72
C PRO A 130 -6.05 -5.38 -1.70
N GLN A 131 -5.19 -5.46 -2.73
CA GLN A 131 -4.96 -4.35 -3.62
C GLN A 131 -4.55 -4.80 -5.02
N VAL A 132 -4.90 -3.99 -6.00
CA VAL A 132 -4.54 -4.18 -7.40
C VAL A 132 -4.10 -2.84 -7.98
N GLY A 133 -3.08 -2.86 -8.84
CA GLY A 133 -2.56 -1.64 -9.44
C GLY A 133 -2.03 -1.85 -10.84
N ILE A 134 -1.93 -0.74 -11.55
CA ILE A 134 -1.27 -0.65 -12.84
C ILE A 134 -0.32 0.54 -12.82
N GLY A 135 0.85 0.40 -13.43
CA GLY A 135 1.82 1.47 -13.46
C GLY A 135 2.72 1.43 -14.68
N PHE A 136 3.48 2.48 -14.83
CA PHE A 136 4.45 2.67 -15.89
C PHE A 136 5.80 3.05 -15.29
N ARG A 137 6.86 2.36 -15.73
CA ARG A 137 8.24 2.63 -15.32
C ARG A 137 9.04 3.09 -16.54
N CYS A 138 9.76 4.19 -16.39
CA CYS A 138 10.71 4.70 -17.36
C CYS A 138 12.08 4.88 -16.68
N GLY A 139 13.05 4.04 -17.05
CA GLY A 139 14.34 3.98 -16.38
C GLY A 139 14.19 3.68 -14.90
N ARG A 140 14.57 4.66 -14.07
CA ARG A 140 14.47 4.57 -12.60
C ARG A 140 13.12 5.06 -12.05
N PHE A 141 12.39 5.88 -12.78
CA PHE A 141 11.15 6.51 -12.32
C PHE A 141 9.93 5.65 -12.64
N PHE A 142 8.93 5.72 -11.80
CA PHE A 142 7.64 5.09 -12.08
C PHE A 142 6.47 5.95 -11.58
N ILE A 143 5.32 5.71 -12.19
CA ILE A 143 4.00 6.14 -11.72
C ILE A 143 3.10 4.91 -11.61
N GLU A 144 2.26 4.86 -10.59
CA GLU A 144 1.34 3.75 -10.36
C GLU A 144 -0.01 4.29 -9.87
N ASN A 145 -1.10 3.70 -10.37
CA ASN A 145 -2.43 3.84 -9.81
C ASN A 145 -2.81 2.51 -9.16
N ARG A 146 -3.29 2.56 -7.91
CA ARG A 146 -3.57 1.38 -7.09
C ARG A 146 -4.92 1.53 -6.38
N LEU A 147 -5.78 0.53 -6.55
CA LEU A 147 -6.97 0.37 -5.75
C LEU A 147 -6.64 -0.47 -4.50
N ARG A 148 -7.09 -0.01 -3.36
CA ARG A 148 -6.93 -0.66 -2.06
C ARG A 148 -8.29 -0.86 -1.42
N HIS A 149 -8.52 -2.05 -0.92
CA HIS A 149 -9.68 -2.38 -0.11
C HIS A 149 -9.24 -2.58 1.34
N TYR A 150 -9.91 -1.98 2.30
CA TYR A 150 -9.63 -2.17 3.72
C TYR A 150 -10.76 -2.92 4.37
N SER A 151 -10.42 -3.94 5.15
CA SER A 151 -11.34 -4.70 5.99
C SER A 151 -10.61 -5.31 7.18
N ASN A 152 -11.33 -5.56 8.26
CA ASN A 152 -10.78 -6.25 9.42
C ASN A 152 -10.95 -7.79 9.33
N ALA A 153 -11.36 -8.34 8.18
CA ALA A 153 -11.62 -9.76 7.96
C ALA A 153 -12.57 -10.40 9.00
N HIS A 154 -13.55 -9.66 9.48
CA HIS A 154 -14.50 -10.06 10.55
C HIS A 154 -13.83 -10.38 11.91
N LEU A 155 -12.65 -9.84 12.18
CA LEU A 155 -12.03 -9.93 13.51
C LEU A 155 -12.75 -9.07 14.56
N ALA A 156 -13.51 -8.07 14.12
CA ALA A 156 -14.33 -7.20 14.95
C ALA A 156 -15.51 -6.64 14.15
N GLU A 157 -16.55 -6.19 14.86
CA GLU A 157 -17.68 -5.51 14.24
C GLU A 157 -17.67 -4.00 14.57
N PRO A 158 -18.06 -3.15 13.63
CA PRO A 158 -18.46 -3.44 12.26
C PRO A 158 -17.28 -3.80 11.34
N ASN A 159 -17.56 -4.51 10.22
CA ASN A 159 -16.60 -4.74 9.15
C ASN A 159 -17.23 -4.36 7.81
N LYS A 160 -17.30 -3.07 7.54
CA LYS A 160 -17.80 -2.52 6.28
C LYS A 160 -16.63 -2.07 5.43
N ALA A 161 -16.68 -2.37 4.14
CA ALA A 161 -15.63 -2.05 3.19
C ALA A 161 -15.27 -0.55 3.18
N VAL A 162 -13.98 -0.24 3.23
CA VAL A 162 -13.43 1.07 2.92
C VAL A 162 -12.50 0.90 1.74
N ASN A 163 -12.82 1.54 0.62
CA ASN A 163 -12.02 1.47 -0.59
C ASN A 163 -11.33 2.82 -0.85
N ALA A 164 -10.09 2.76 -1.30
CA ALA A 164 -9.33 3.92 -1.68
C ALA A 164 -8.59 3.71 -2.99
N ASN A 165 -8.43 4.79 -3.74
CA ASN A 165 -7.49 4.88 -4.84
C ASN A 165 -6.23 5.59 -4.35
N LEU A 166 -5.06 5.11 -4.78
CA LEU A 166 -3.75 5.63 -4.43
C LEU A 166 -2.96 5.87 -5.71
N ILE A 167 -2.54 7.12 -5.91
CA ILE A 167 -1.65 7.50 -7.01
C ILE A 167 -0.25 7.66 -6.43
N LEU A 168 0.71 6.93 -6.98
CA LEU A 168 2.09 6.87 -6.54
C LEU A 168 3.03 7.37 -7.62
N VAL A 169 4.07 8.06 -7.21
CA VAL A 169 5.27 8.30 -8.01
C VAL A 169 6.50 7.85 -7.21
N GLY A 170 7.49 7.29 -7.88
CA GLY A 170 8.64 6.77 -7.17
C GLY A 170 9.88 6.62 -8.04
N ILE A 171 10.97 6.24 -7.37
CA ILE A 171 12.30 6.06 -7.96
C ILE A 171 12.94 4.78 -7.43
N PHE A 172 13.57 4.03 -8.33
CA PHE A 172 14.42 2.88 -8.01
C PHE A 172 15.91 3.26 -8.02
N PHE A 173 16.70 2.61 -7.20
CA PHE A 173 18.16 2.82 -7.07
C PHE A 173 18.90 1.52 -6.75
#